data_ed3a95ec824c9f8c7667b2062d56fbd1
#
_entry.id   ed3a95ec824c9f8c7667b2062d56fbd1
#
_cell.length_a   1.000
_cell.length_b   1.000
_cell.length_c   1.000
_cell.angle_alpha   90.00
_cell.angle_beta   90.00
_cell.angle_gamma   90.00
#
_symmetry.space_group_name_H-M   'P 1'
#
loop_
_entity.id
_entity.type
_entity.pdbx_description
1 polymer ?
#
loop_
_entity_poly.entity_id
_entity_poly.type
_entity_poly.pdbx_seq_one_letter_code
_entity_poly.pdbx_strand_id
1 'polypeptide(L)'
;MKKIFAAAALLLAMTACGGSQKEALPLEGTTWKLAKMEAIPAKAVDAEADFFTLQFSAADTLVSGRTNCNRFFGKYELKGQKLEFENLGMTRMACPEMQYEDAFVKMLDEVDGYEIKGEELKFYDDKKLLAEFR
;
A
#
# COMPACT_ATOMS: atom_id res chain seq x y z
N MET A 1 -17.06 57.19 -45.35
CA MET A 1 -15.92 56.82 -44.50
C MET A 1 -16.35 55.58 -43.71
N LYS A 2 -15.88 54.43 -44.09
CA LYS A 2 -16.21 53.18 -43.37
C LYS A 2 -14.98 52.81 -42.51
N LYS A 3 -15.18 52.81 -41.21
CA LYS A 3 -14.11 52.37 -40.27
C LYS A 3 -14.26 50.85 -40.06
N ILE A 4 -13.25 50.15 -40.53
CA ILE A 4 -13.15 48.69 -40.33
C ILE A 4 -12.42 48.50 -39.02
N PHE A 5 -13.10 47.97 -38.01
CA PHE A 5 -12.50 47.49 -36.77
C PHE A 5 -12.03 46.04 -37.01
N ALA A 6 -10.73 45.87 -37.07
CA ALA A 6 -10.12 44.53 -37.04
C ALA A 6 -10.10 44.06 -35.57
N ALA A 7 -10.93 43.11 -35.24
CA ALA A 7 -10.86 42.41 -33.96
C ALA A 7 -9.76 41.33 -34.05
N ALA A 8 -8.66 41.58 -33.37
CA ALA A 8 -7.62 40.59 -33.19
C ALA A 8 -8.07 39.59 -32.09
N ALA A 9 -8.47 38.39 -32.51
CA ALA A 9 -8.73 37.29 -31.61
C ALA A 9 -7.42 36.72 -31.09
N LEU A 10 -7.12 37.00 -29.83
CA LEU A 10 -5.98 36.43 -29.13
C LEU A 10 -6.31 35.00 -28.68
N LEU A 11 -5.87 34.02 -29.48
CA LEU A 11 -5.94 32.61 -29.11
C LEU A 11 -4.95 32.34 -27.97
N LEU A 12 -5.43 32.28 -26.73
CA LEU A 12 -4.67 31.71 -25.63
C LEU A 12 -4.60 30.19 -25.86
N ALA A 13 -3.44 29.74 -26.32
CA ALA A 13 -3.11 28.32 -26.29
C ALA A 13 -2.86 27.93 -24.83
N MET A 14 -3.86 27.32 -24.20
CA MET A 14 -3.66 26.63 -22.94
C MET A 14 -2.88 25.36 -23.22
N THR A 15 -1.58 25.40 -23.00
CA THR A 15 -0.75 24.22 -22.92
C THR A 15 -1.12 23.52 -21.60
N ALA A 16 -2.04 22.58 -21.66
CA ALA A 16 -2.27 21.64 -20.58
C ALA A 16 -1.00 20.78 -20.47
N CYS A 17 -0.15 21.07 -19.49
CA CYS A 17 0.88 20.15 -19.04
C CYS A 17 0.17 18.95 -18.42
N GLY A 18 -0.22 17.98 -19.27
CA GLY A 18 -0.70 16.67 -18.85
C GLY A 18 0.46 15.86 -18.30
N GLY A 19 0.86 16.12 -17.07
CA GLY A 19 1.63 15.17 -16.29
C GLY A 19 0.74 13.95 -16.10
N SER A 20 1.07 12.82 -16.74
CA SER A 20 0.42 11.54 -16.53
C SER A 20 0.69 11.10 -15.09
N GLN A 21 -0.15 11.53 -14.15
CA GLN A 21 -0.15 10.97 -12.81
C GLN A 21 -0.74 9.57 -12.94
N LYS A 22 0.09 8.53 -12.74
CA LYS A 22 -0.41 7.17 -12.60
C LYS A 22 -1.45 7.19 -11.48
N GLU A 23 -2.66 6.75 -11.83
CA GLU A 23 -3.73 6.58 -10.84
C GLU A 23 -3.26 5.64 -9.74
N ALA A 24 -3.54 5.99 -8.47
CA ALA A 24 -3.16 5.16 -7.34
C ALA A 24 -3.91 3.82 -7.37
N LEU A 25 -3.19 2.73 -7.08
CA LEU A 25 -3.82 1.43 -6.91
C LEU A 25 -4.77 1.45 -5.71
N PRO A 26 -5.91 0.76 -5.80
CA PRO A 26 -6.79 0.63 -4.65
C PRO A 26 -6.15 -0.25 -3.57
N LEU A 27 -6.40 0.08 -2.30
CA LEU A 27 -5.94 -0.75 -1.19
C LEU A 27 -6.54 -2.17 -1.29
N GLU A 28 -7.84 -2.24 -1.56
CA GLU A 28 -8.61 -3.46 -1.63
C GLU A 28 -8.54 -4.07 -3.04
N GLY A 29 -8.43 -5.40 -3.11
CA GLY A 29 -8.32 -6.12 -4.38
C GLY A 29 -6.92 -6.16 -4.99
N THR A 30 -5.96 -5.46 -4.40
CA THR A 30 -4.55 -5.49 -4.82
C THR A 30 -3.78 -6.48 -3.94
N THR A 31 -2.90 -7.28 -4.55
CA THR A 31 -1.92 -8.06 -3.80
C THR A 31 -0.70 -7.20 -3.53
N TRP A 32 -0.47 -6.88 -2.28
CA TRP A 32 0.66 -6.07 -1.84
C TRP A 32 1.82 -6.96 -1.42
N LYS A 33 3.00 -6.70 -1.95
CA LYS A 33 4.26 -7.36 -1.60
C LYS A 33 5.12 -6.39 -0.81
N LEU A 34 5.67 -6.87 0.32
CA LEU A 34 6.62 -6.06 1.09
C LEU A 34 7.79 -5.63 0.20
N ALA A 35 8.11 -4.35 0.22
CA ALA A 35 9.26 -3.80 -0.46
C ALA A 35 10.38 -3.44 0.53
N LYS A 36 10.00 -2.88 1.68
CA LYS A 36 10.99 -2.44 2.68
C LYS A 36 10.40 -2.44 4.09
N MET A 37 11.16 -2.96 5.02
CA MET A 37 10.92 -2.90 6.46
C MET A 37 12.26 -3.00 7.19
N GLU A 38 12.47 -2.19 8.22
CA GLU A 38 13.77 -2.12 8.92
C GLU A 38 14.21 -3.47 9.49
N ALA A 39 13.28 -4.21 10.09
CA ALA A 39 13.57 -5.48 10.76
C ALA A 39 13.75 -6.68 9.80
N ILE A 40 13.48 -6.52 8.51
CA ILE A 40 13.52 -7.60 7.52
C ILE A 40 14.46 -7.21 6.37
N PRO A 41 15.60 -7.90 6.20
CA PRO A 41 16.53 -7.56 5.13
C PRO A 41 15.96 -7.91 3.75
N ALA A 42 16.35 -7.15 2.72
CA ALA A 42 15.88 -7.32 1.35
C ALA A 42 16.02 -8.76 0.84
N LYS A 43 17.12 -9.44 1.14
CA LYS A 43 17.34 -10.85 0.77
C LYS A 43 16.26 -11.79 1.32
N ALA A 44 15.70 -11.50 2.49
CA ALA A 44 14.64 -12.30 3.08
C ALA A 44 13.28 -11.97 2.44
N VAL A 45 13.06 -10.70 2.10
CA VAL A 45 11.87 -10.27 1.35
C VAL A 45 11.82 -10.92 -0.03
N ASP A 46 12.94 -10.97 -0.72
CA ASP A 46 13.05 -11.45 -2.09
C ASP A 46 13.31 -12.95 -2.22
N ALA A 47 13.41 -13.67 -1.10
CA ALA A 47 13.69 -15.12 -1.09
C ALA A 47 12.63 -15.93 -1.84
N GLU A 48 11.36 -15.55 -1.69
CA GLU A 48 10.24 -16.14 -2.42
C GLU A 48 9.26 -15.04 -2.86
N ALA A 49 8.65 -15.22 -4.02
CA ALA A 49 7.75 -14.22 -4.60
C ALA A 49 6.51 -13.94 -3.74
N ASP A 50 6.04 -14.92 -2.98
CA ASP A 50 4.85 -14.84 -2.14
C ASP A 50 5.15 -14.55 -0.65
N PHE A 51 6.42 -14.37 -0.28
CA PHE A 51 6.78 -13.99 1.07
C PHE A 51 6.37 -12.53 1.36
N PHE A 52 5.88 -12.30 2.56
CA PHE A 52 5.46 -10.99 3.05
C PHE A 52 4.46 -10.28 2.13
N THR A 53 3.39 -11.00 1.81
CA THR A 53 2.28 -10.48 1.00
C THR A 53 1.03 -10.27 1.83
N LEU A 54 0.16 -9.38 1.37
CA LEU A 54 -1.15 -9.18 1.96
C LEU A 54 -2.18 -8.71 0.92
N GLN A 55 -3.42 -9.06 1.16
CA GLN A 55 -4.59 -8.67 0.38
C GLN A 55 -5.74 -8.26 1.27
N PHE A 56 -6.46 -7.23 0.85
CA PHE A 56 -7.66 -6.73 1.50
C PHE A 56 -8.88 -7.06 0.65
N SER A 57 -9.90 -7.65 1.27
CA SER A 57 -11.18 -7.94 0.63
C SER A 57 -12.27 -7.00 1.15
N ALA A 58 -12.78 -6.13 0.27
CA ALA A 58 -13.83 -5.18 0.62
C ALA A 58 -15.16 -5.86 0.97
N ALA A 59 -15.45 -6.99 0.31
CA ALA A 59 -16.74 -7.67 0.43
C ALA A 59 -17.05 -8.15 1.87
N ASP A 60 -16.02 -8.58 2.60
CA ASP A 60 -16.14 -9.16 3.93
C ASP A 60 -15.23 -8.52 4.98
N THR A 61 -14.51 -7.45 4.60
CA THR A 61 -13.53 -6.75 5.44
C THR A 61 -12.47 -7.67 6.05
N LEU A 62 -12.03 -8.65 5.26
CA LEU A 62 -10.97 -9.58 5.64
C LEU A 62 -9.63 -9.19 5.02
N VAL A 63 -8.58 -9.38 5.78
CA VAL A 63 -7.21 -9.34 5.32
C VAL A 63 -6.62 -10.73 5.37
N SER A 64 -5.83 -11.07 4.40
CA SER A 64 -5.09 -12.32 4.34
C SER A 64 -3.72 -12.11 3.73
N GLY A 65 -2.80 -12.99 4.02
CA GLY A 65 -1.47 -12.91 3.47
C GLY A 65 -0.56 -14.03 3.94
N ARG A 66 0.72 -13.86 3.66
CA ARG A 66 1.77 -14.79 4.02
C ARG A 66 2.99 -14.05 4.56
N THR A 67 3.62 -14.61 5.57
CA THR A 67 4.95 -14.21 6.04
C THR A 67 6.04 -14.99 5.28
N ASN A 68 7.24 -15.08 5.81
CA ASN A 68 8.24 -16.03 5.28
C ASN A 68 7.98 -17.49 5.68
N CYS A 69 6.94 -17.75 6.45
CA CYS A 69 6.62 -19.09 6.94
C CYS A 69 5.10 -19.35 6.86
N ASN A 70 4.33 -18.69 7.70
CA ASN A 70 2.92 -18.95 7.90
C ASN A 70 2.01 -18.06 7.05
N ARG A 71 0.78 -18.51 6.87
CA ARG A 71 -0.32 -17.70 6.36
C ARG A 71 -1.03 -17.04 7.53
N PHE A 72 -1.47 -15.80 7.34
CA PHE A 72 -2.27 -15.08 8.29
C PHE A 72 -3.59 -14.62 7.67
N PHE A 73 -4.55 -14.37 8.52
CA PHE A 73 -5.87 -13.87 8.15
C PHE A 73 -6.48 -13.13 9.35
N GLY A 74 -7.36 -12.21 9.07
CA GLY A 74 -8.03 -11.43 10.12
C GLY A 74 -8.99 -10.44 9.52
N LYS A 75 -9.39 -9.48 10.35
CA LYS A 75 -10.24 -8.37 9.93
C LYS A 75 -9.44 -7.08 9.88
N TYR A 76 -9.95 -6.13 9.14
CA TYR A 76 -9.45 -4.76 9.15
C TYR A 76 -10.60 -3.76 9.22
N GLU A 77 -10.31 -2.60 9.73
CA GLU A 77 -11.21 -1.46 9.77
C GLU A 77 -10.56 -0.27 9.08
N LEU A 78 -11.31 0.38 8.19
CA LEU A 78 -10.91 1.60 7.49
C LEU A 78 -11.79 2.77 7.90
N LYS A 79 -11.16 3.88 8.26
CA LYS A 79 -11.81 5.20 8.43
C LYS A 79 -10.95 6.26 7.77
N GLY A 80 -11.24 6.61 6.52
CA GLY A 80 -10.37 7.47 5.72
C GLY A 80 -9.00 6.84 5.54
N GLN A 81 -7.94 7.48 6.04
CA GLN A 81 -6.57 6.95 6.02
C GLN A 81 -6.19 6.18 7.28
N LYS A 82 -7.11 6.02 8.23
CA LYS A 82 -6.91 5.16 9.40
C LYS A 82 -7.18 3.72 9.01
N LEU A 83 -6.28 2.85 9.41
CA LEU A 83 -6.33 1.42 9.16
C LEU A 83 -5.92 0.68 10.43
N GLU A 84 -6.75 -0.23 10.88
CA GLU A 84 -6.44 -1.12 12.00
C GLU A 84 -6.70 -2.56 11.61
N PHE A 85 -5.82 -3.46 12.05
CA PHE A 85 -5.99 -4.90 11.91
C PHE A 85 -6.54 -5.48 13.22
N GLU A 86 -7.49 -6.39 13.10
CA GLU A 86 -8.15 -7.01 14.23
C GLU A 86 -8.16 -8.53 14.10
N ASN A 87 -8.00 -9.21 15.23
CA ASN A 87 -8.16 -10.66 15.33
C ASN A 87 -7.32 -11.44 14.31
N LEU A 88 -6.05 -11.07 14.15
CA LEU A 88 -5.13 -11.78 13.27
C LEU A 88 -4.89 -13.20 13.78
N GLY A 89 -5.24 -14.18 12.94
CA GLY A 89 -4.94 -15.58 13.14
C GLY A 89 -3.86 -16.04 12.17
N MET A 90 -3.17 -17.13 12.51
CA MET A 90 -2.07 -17.66 11.71
C MET A 90 -2.05 -19.17 11.74
N THR A 91 -1.55 -19.78 10.66
CA THR A 91 -1.06 -21.15 10.71
C THR A 91 0.21 -21.23 11.59
N ARG A 92 0.58 -22.42 12.03
CA ARG A 92 1.63 -22.63 13.05
C ARG A 92 2.68 -23.61 12.58
N MET A 93 3.29 -23.35 11.43
CA MET A 93 4.48 -24.08 10.99
C MET A 93 5.73 -23.50 11.65
N ALA A 94 6.74 -24.33 11.86
CA ALA A 94 8.08 -23.89 12.27
C ALA A 94 8.99 -23.87 11.03
N CYS A 95 9.56 -22.72 10.75
CA CYS A 95 10.48 -22.49 9.64
C CYS A 95 11.79 -21.87 10.14
N PRO A 96 12.86 -21.87 9.36
CA PRO A 96 14.02 -21.04 9.63
C PRO A 96 13.65 -19.57 9.67
N GLU A 97 14.36 -18.78 10.46
CA GLU A 97 14.23 -17.31 10.51
C GLU A 97 12.84 -16.79 10.94
N MET A 98 12.25 -17.42 11.95
CA MET A 98 10.95 -17.02 12.52
C MET A 98 10.94 -15.58 13.05
N GLN A 99 12.10 -14.99 13.34
CA GLN A 99 12.20 -13.59 13.76
C GLN A 99 11.63 -12.61 12.72
N TYR A 100 11.65 -12.95 11.45
CA TYR A 100 11.07 -12.09 10.41
C TYR A 100 9.54 -12.16 10.39
N GLU A 101 8.98 -13.34 10.61
CA GLU A 101 7.53 -13.49 10.83
C GLU A 101 7.07 -12.70 12.05
N ASP A 102 7.76 -12.88 13.17
CA ASP A 102 7.43 -12.18 14.42
C ASP A 102 7.47 -10.65 14.23
N ALA A 103 8.49 -10.15 13.55
CA ALA A 103 8.61 -8.72 13.24
C ALA A 103 7.49 -8.22 12.32
N PHE A 104 7.13 -9.00 11.30
CA PHE A 104 6.07 -8.64 10.37
C PHE A 104 4.70 -8.60 11.05
N VAL A 105 4.37 -9.60 11.85
CA VAL A 105 3.11 -9.65 12.59
C VAL A 105 3.03 -8.54 13.64
N LYS A 106 4.12 -8.28 14.34
CA LYS A 106 4.18 -7.15 15.28
C LYS A 106 3.94 -5.81 14.57
N MET A 107 4.51 -5.62 13.39
CA MET A 107 4.28 -4.42 12.58
C MET A 107 2.80 -4.28 12.23
N LEU A 108 2.12 -5.35 11.81
CA LEU A 108 0.68 -5.31 11.51
C LEU A 108 -0.16 -4.88 12.73
N ASP A 109 0.19 -5.33 13.93
CA ASP A 109 -0.48 -4.92 15.17
C ASP A 109 -0.28 -3.43 15.52
N GLU A 110 0.80 -2.83 15.05
CA GLU A 110 1.15 -1.43 15.32
C GLU A 110 0.55 -0.45 14.30
N VAL A 111 0.04 -0.92 13.16
CA VAL A 111 -0.51 -0.04 12.11
C VAL A 111 -1.75 0.69 12.60
N ASP A 112 -1.77 2.01 12.45
CA ASP A 112 -2.94 2.86 12.68
C ASP A 112 -3.32 3.72 11.47
N GLY A 113 -2.47 3.75 10.44
CA GLY A 113 -2.71 4.52 9.24
C GLY A 113 -1.95 4.00 8.01
N TYR A 114 -2.40 4.45 6.85
CA TYR A 114 -1.78 4.09 5.58
C TYR A 114 -1.83 5.24 4.57
N GLU A 115 -0.97 5.15 3.58
CA GLU A 115 -0.93 6.05 2.42
C GLU A 115 -0.63 5.25 1.16
N ILE A 116 -1.32 5.57 0.07
CA ILE A 116 -1.02 5.01 -1.25
C ILE A 116 -0.67 6.14 -2.20
N LYS A 117 0.49 6.00 -2.86
CA LYS A 117 0.92 6.85 -3.97
C LYS A 117 1.30 5.98 -5.16
N GLY A 118 0.51 6.06 -6.25
CA GLY A 118 0.70 5.19 -7.40
C GLY A 118 0.61 3.72 -7.03
N GLU A 119 1.68 2.97 -7.21
CA GLU A 119 1.76 1.53 -6.92
C GLU A 119 2.42 1.23 -5.57
N GLU A 120 2.56 2.22 -4.70
CA GLU A 120 3.26 2.11 -3.42
C GLU A 120 2.30 2.32 -2.26
N LEU A 121 2.29 1.36 -1.33
CA LEU A 121 1.54 1.39 -0.08
C LEU A 121 2.52 1.56 1.08
N LYS A 122 2.23 2.48 1.99
CA LYS A 122 2.98 2.70 3.22
C LYS A 122 2.09 2.53 4.43
N PHE A 123 2.59 1.82 5.44
CA PHE A 123 1.95 1.69 6.75
C PHE A 123 2.65 2.55 7.79
N TYR A 124 1.85 3.14 8.65
CA TYR A 124 2.30 4.05 9.72
C TYR A 124 1.74 3.65 11.08
N ASP A 125 2.52 3.95 12.11
CA ASP A 125 2.08 4.12 13.48
C ASP A 125 2.22 5.61 13.81
N ASP A 126 1.10 6.33 13.89
CA ASP A 126 1.05 7.80 13.94
C ASP A 126 1.86 8.40 12.77
N LYS A 127 3.00 9.01 13.01
CA LYS A 127 3.88 9.58 11.97
C LYS A 127 5.06 8.68 11.59
N LYS A 128 5.23 7.56 12.30
CA LYS A 128 6.33 6.64 12.09
C LYS A 128 6.02 5.70 10.93
N LEU A 129 6.85 5.72 9.90
CA LEU A 129 6.79 4.76 8.81
C LEU A 129 7.22 3.37 9.31
N LEU A 130 6.34 2.38 9.16
CA LEU A 130 6.58 1.00 9.59
C LEU A 130 7.07 0.10 8.47
N ALA A 131 6.42 0.18 7.30
CA ALA A 131 6.69 -0.68 6.16
C ALA A 131 6.22 -0.06 4.85
N GLU A 132 6.86 -0.46 3.76
CA GLU A 132 6.53 -0.09 2.39
C GLU A 132 6.24 -1.34 1.57
N PHE A 133 5.19 -1.28 0.75
CA PHE A 133 4.71 -2.35 -0.11
C PHE A 133 4.55 -1.87 -1.55
N ARG A 134 4.58 -2.82 -2.48
CA ARG A 134 4.30 -2.60 -3.92
C ARG A 134 3.37 -3.67 -4.47
#